data_b3f20c7572b04552bf673e8e64f5d428
#
_entry.id   b3f20c7572b04552bf673e8e64f5d428
#
_cell.length_a   1.000
_cell.length_b   1.000
_cell.length_c   1.000
_cell.angle_alpha   90.00
_cell.angle_beta   90.00
_cell.angle_gamma   90.00
#
_symmetry.space_group_name_H-M   'P 1'
#
loop_
_entity.id
_entity.type
_entity.pdbx_description
1 polymer ?
#
loop_
_entity_poly.entity_id
_entity_poly.type
_entity_poly.pdbx_seq_one_letter_code
_entity_poly.pdbx_strand_id
1 'polypeptide(L)'
;ITYGTRRPINPPAGIVVDGNEDIRGYFEGNGRFQFTPHWSVTGSTRLTTDDTFLRRYDISRDDRLRSTVNAERIGEDSYFSIAGWAVQDLRVTADAGQQPIALPAIDYRYRFDEPWVGGRVNLQLNSLGILRTDGQDTQRAFASAEWNLRRVTGWGQEVTLTALARGDAYHSDENADTITAIYRGMSGWQFRGIGAIAADMRWPFVGEAFGGIQRVSPRVQLVATPPLSNLAVPNEDSRSIELENANIFSLNRFPGYDRFEDGVRITYGGEYALDVPRLSLRASIGQSYRLTRKPTLFPDGTGLGSRFSDIVGRFEARYGRFLSLTNRFRLDKDNLTIRRAEIDFAVGSRTTYAEIGYLRLDRDITFNVEDLRDREEARAAVRVAIGPYWSVFGSAVVDLTSQREDPLSLSDGFDPVRTRLGIGYQDEGLEFGFTWRRDYDDTGDARRGNTFLFRVALTNLGR
;
A
#
# COMPACT_ATOMS: atom_id res chain seq x y z
N ILE A 1 30.20 -3.94 -2.26
CA ILE A 1 30.99 -2.85 -2.85
C ILE A 1 31.65 -3.39 -4.10
N THR A 2 31.61 -2.65 -5.19
CA THR A 2 32.28 -2.96 -6.45
C THR A 2 33.03 -1.70 -6.95
N TYR A 3 34.05 -1.92 -7.76
CA TYR A 3 34.71 -0.86 -8.53
C TYR A 3 34.42 -1.11 -10.00
N GLY A 4 33.92 -0.14 -10.73
CA GLY A 4 33.56 -0.35 -12.13
C GLY A 4 33.03 0.90 -12.81
N THR A 5 33.12 0.93 -14.13
CA THR A 5 32.60 1.98 -14.99
C THR A 5 31.07 1.97 -14.99
N ARG A 6 30.48 3.12 -14.80
CA ARG A 6 29.07 3.33 -15.15
C ARG A 6 28.97 3.29 -16.67
N ARG A 7 28.11 2.42 -17.19
CA ARG A 7 27.79 2.45 -18.62
C ARG A 7 27.02 3.73 -18.91
N PRO A 8 27.35 4.44 -20.00
CA PRO A 8 26.54 5.60 -20.38
C PRO A 8 25.09 5.16 -20.58
N ILE A 9 24.21 5.81 -19.86
CA ILE A 9 22.76 5.74 -20.13
C ILE A 9 22.59 6.53 -21.41
N ASN A 10 21.81 6.03 -22.39
CA ASN A 10 21.40 6.88 -23.52
C ASN A 10 20.40 7.90 -22.95
N PRO A 11 20.82 9.13 -22.61
CA PRO A 11 19.89 10.08 -22.02
C PRO A 11 18.94 10.58 -23.09
N PRO A 12 17.74 11.02 -22.72
CA PRO A 12 17.01 11.98 -23.52
C PRO A 12 17.95 13.16 -23.80
N ALA A 13 17.98 13.64 -25.02
CA ALA A 13 18.93 14.64 -25.50
C ALA A 13 19.18 15.77 -24.47
N GLY A 14 20.42 15.89 -24.00
CA GLY A 14 20.84 16.99 -23.13
C GLY A 14 21.39 16.59 -21.75
N ILE A 15 21.33 15.34 -21.31
CA ILE A 15 21.91 14.91 -20.03
C ILE A 15 23.24 14.22 -20.29
N VAL A 16 24.33 14.79 -19.81
CA VAL A 16 25.66 14.17 -19.85
C VAL A 16 25.77 13.21 -18.65
N VAL A 17 25.84 11.92 -18.90
CA VAL A 17 26.13 10.92 -17.86
C VAL A 17 27.64 10.69 -17.83
N ASP A 18 28.24 11.01 -16.69
CA ASP A 18 29.66 10.81 -16.47
C ASP A 18 30.02 9.31 -16.52
N GLY A 19 30.87 8.91 -17.45
CA GLY A 19 31.28 7.53 -17.68
C GLY A 19 32.47 7.10 -16.80
N ASN A 20 32.80 7.86 -15.75
CA ASN A 20 33.97 7.59 -14.92
C ASN A 20 33.83 6.32 -14.08
N GLU A 21 34.96 5.67 -13.82
CA GLU A 21 35.05 4.57 -12.88
C GLU A 21 34.83 5.05 -11.45
N ASP A 22 33.87 4.45 -10.76
CA ASP A 22 33.49 4.80 -9.39
C ASP A 22 33.41 3.58 -8.49
N ILE A 23 33.61 3.82 -7.20
CA ILE A 23 33.25 2.85 -6.17
C ILE A 23 31.75 2.82 -6.06
N ARG A 24 31.17 1.67 -6.34
CA ARG A 24 29.73 1.43 -6.24
C ARG A 24 29.45 0.50 -5.08
N GLY A 25 28.42 0.79 -4.33
CA GLY A 25 28.09 0.00 -3.17
C GLY A 25 26.68 0.21 -2.65
N TYR A 26 26.31 -0.70 -1.81
CA TYR A 26 25.07 -0.69 -1.04
C TYR A 26 25.37 -1.00 0.42
N PHE A 27 24.74 -0.28 1.30
CA PHE A 27 24.78 -0.52 2.74
C PHE A 27 23.36 -0.72 3.26
N GLU A 28 23.16 -1.81 3.98
CA GLU A 28 21.94 -2.08 4.73
C GLU A 28 22.28 -2.50 6.15
N GLY A 29 21.64 -1.86 7.12
CA GLY A 29 21.78 -2.18 8.52
C GLY A 29 20.46 -1.97 9.22
N ASN A 30 20.12 -2.85 10.14
CA ASN A 30 18.96 -2.70 11.01
C ASN A 30 19.28 -3.18 12.42
N GLY A 31 18.62 -2.61 13.41
CA GLY A 31 18.80 -2.97 14.78
C GLY A 31 17.61 -2.57 15.65
N ARG A 32 17.40 -3.32 16.71
CA ARG A 32 16.44 -3.01 17.76
C ARG A 32 17.10 -3.13 19.10
N PHE A 33 16.93 -2.11 19.92
CA PHE A 33 17.38 -2.10 21.30
C PHE A 33 16.19 -1.93 22.24
N GLN A 34 16.01 -2.87 23.16
CA GLN A 34 14.95 -2.87 24.14
C GLN A 34 15.51 -2.35 25.48
N PHE A 35 15.11 -1.13 25.88
CA PHE A 35 15.57 -0.51 27.13
C PHE A 35 14.83 -1.05 28.35
N THR A 36 13.52 -1.21 28.21
CA THR A 36 12.62 -1.72 29.24
C THR A 36 11.55 -2.59 28.57
N PRO A 37 10.70 -3.32 29.31
CA PRO A 37 9.56 -4.03 28.72
C PRO A 37 8.64 -3.16 27.85
N HIS A 38 8.64 -1.84 28.09
CA HIS A 38 7.76 -0.90 27.41
C HIS A 38 8.45 -0.05 26.35
N TRP A 39 9.76 0.17 26.45
CA TRP A 39 10.51 1.06 25.58
C TRP A 39 11.46 0.33 24.66
N SER A 40 11.38 0.61 23.37
CA SER A 40 12.35 0.15 22.39
C SER A 40 12.76 1.26 21.41
N VAL A 41 14.00 1.13 20.91
CA VAL A 41 14.49 1.93 19.78
C VAL A 41 14.81 0.99 18.64
N THR A 42 14.28 1.31 17.46
CA THR A 42 14.59 0.59 16.21
C THR A 42 15.23 1.55 15.22
N GLY A 43 16.21 1.07 14.49
CA GLY A 43 16.85 1.79 13.42
C GLY A 43 17.03 0.91 12.21
N SER A 44 16.86 1.47 11.02
CA SER A 44 17.22 0.83 9.77
C SER A 44 17.85 1.86 8.85
N THR A 45 18.91 1.46 8.18
CA THR A 45 19.61 2.31 7.20
C THR A 45 19.75 1.52 5.91
N ARG A 46 19.36 2.12 4.80
CA ARG A 46 19.50 1.58 3.44
C ARG A 46 19.98 2.69 2.54
N LEU A 47 21.20 2.54 2.04
CA LEU A 47 21.85 3.55 1.20
C LEU A 47 22.57 2.88 0.04
N THR A 48 22.54 3.51 -1.11
CA THR A 48 23.33 3.11 -2.29
C THR A 48 24.06 4.30 -2.87
N THR A 49 25.18 4.04 -3.51
CA THR A 49 26.00 5.09 -4.14
C THR A 49 25.40 5.60 -5.45
N ASP A 50 24.50 4.83 -6.08
CA ASP A 50 23.86 5.20 -7.34
C ASP A 50 22.52 4.50 -7.53
N ASP A 51 21.68 5.02 -8.42
CA ASP A 51 20.28 4.66 -8.58
C ASP A 51 20.06 3.26 -9.20
N THR A 52 21.08 2.71 -9.85
CA THR A 52 20.95 1.47 -10.62
C THR A 52 21.70 0.28 -10.01
N PHE A 53 22.51 0.50 -8.98
CA PHE A 53 23.34 -0.53 -8.34
C PHE A 53 22.51 -1.74 -7.90
N LEU A 54 21.42 -1.51 -7.18
CA LEU A 54 20.58 -2.59 -6.64
C LEU A 54 19.95 -3.44 -7.75
N ARG A 55 19.49 -2.80 -8.82
CA ARG A 55 18.89 -3.48 -9.98
C ARG A 55 19.92 -4.24 -10.78
N ARG A 56 21.12 -3.65 -10.99
CA ARG A 56 22.19 -4.27 -11.73
C ARG A 56 22.70 -5.56 -11.10
N TYR A 57 22.79 -5.58 -9.77
CA TYR A 57 23.27 -6.74 -9.01
C TYR A 57 22.16 -7.64 -8.45
N ASP A 58 20.90 -7.37 -8.82
CA ASP A 58 19.70 -8.11 -8.37
C ASP A 58 19.57 -8.20 -6.84
N ILE A 59 19.96 -7.14 -6.15
CA ILE A 59 19.86 -7.05 -4.69
C ILE A 59 18.42 -6.69 -4.31
N SER A 60 17.87 -5.64 -4.94
CA SER A 60 16.49 -5.18 -4.77
C SER A 60 16.01 -4.46 -6.03
N ARG A 61 14.68 -4.37 -6.20
CA ARG A 61 14.01 -3.58 -7.23
C ARG A 61 13.27 -2.38 -6.67
N ASP A 62 13.53 -2.06 -5.42
CA ASP A 62 12.94 -0.89 -4.79
C ASP A 62 13.30 0.37 -5.58
N ASP A 63 12.32 1.20 -5.82
CA ASP A 63 12.51 2.52 -6.44
C ASP A 63 12.95 3.56 -5.41
N ARG A 64 12.80 3.25 -4.13
CA ARG A 64 13.12 4.14 -3.02
C ARG A 64 13.71 3.36 -1.86
N LEU A 65 14.75 3.89 -1.27
CA LEU A 65 15.36 3.37 -0.05
C LEU A 65 14.97 4.29 1.10
N ARG A 66 14.38 3.72 2.15
CA ARG A 66 14.00 4.47 3.34
C ARG A 66 14.94 4.09 4.49
N SER A 67 15.59 5.08 5.08
CA SER A 67 16.30 4.96 6.34
C SER A 67 15.44 5.54 7.45
N THR A 68 15.34 4.83 8.59
CA THR A 68 14.42 5.21 9.68
C THR A 68 15.10 5.09 11.03
N VAL A 69 14.68 5.93 11.96
CA VAL A 69 14.90 5.73 13.39
C VAL A 69 13.57 5.93 14.10
N ASN A 70 13.25 5.09 15.06
CA ASN A 70 12.02 5.15 15.84
C ASN A 70 12.26 4.75 17.30
N ALA A 71 11.88 5.62 18.22
CA ALA A 71 11.78 5.29 19.63
C ALA A 71 10.29 5.15 19.98
N GLU A 72 9.92 4.01 20.55
CA GLU A 72 8.52 3.72 20.87
C GLU A 72 8.34 3.23 22.29
N ARG A 73 7.19 3.57 22.86
CA ARG A 73 6.70 3.05 24.13
C ARG A 73 5.33 2.43 23.96
N ILE A 74 5.19 1.20 24.38
CA ILE A 74 3.94 0.46 24.40
C ILE A 74 3.53 0.23 25.85
N GLY A 75 2.42 0.83 26.29
CA GLY A 75 1.77 0.58 27.57
C GLY A 75 0.49 -0.23 27.38
N GLU A 76 -0.25 -0.51 28.46
CA GLU A 76 -1.54 -1.22 28.40
C GLU A 76 -2.56 -0.45 27.53
N ASP A 77 -2.74 0.83 27.81
CA ASP A 77 -3.74 1.69 27.15
C ASP A 77 -3.12 2.85 26.39
N SER A 78 -1.79 2.90 26.30
CA SER A 78 -1.08 4.00 25.67
C SER A 78 0.01 3.53 24.71
N TYR A 79 0.14 4.25 23.63
CA TYR A 79 1.22 4.13 22.66
C TYR A 79 1.85 5.50 22.44
N PHE A 80 3.17 5.55 22.41
CA PHE A 80 3.93 6.74 22.05
C PHE A 80 5.05 6.35 21.10
N SER A 81 5.22 7.13 20.03
CA SER A 81 6.39 7.01 19.18
C SER A 81 6.92 8.37 18.76
N ILE A 82 8.23 8.45 18.64
CA ILE A 82 8.93 9.55 17.99
C ILE A 82 9.88 8.94 16.95
N ALA A 83 9.70 9.35 15.71
CA ALA A 83 10.42 8.80 14.58
C ALA A 83 10.98 9.88 13.67
N GLY A 84 11.98 9.49 12.88
CA GLY A 84 12.47 10.24 11.74
C GLY A 84 12.81 9.30 10.61
N TRP A 85 12.68 9.79 9.38
CA TRP A 85 13.10 9.04 8.20
C TRP A 85 13.56 9.94 7.07
N ALA A 86 14.45 9.39 6.25
CA ALA A 86 14.86 9.98 4.99
C ALA A 86 14.71 8.96 3.87
N VAL A 87 14.43 9.44 2.69
CA VAL A 87 14.24 8.62 1.49
C VAL A 87 15.31 8.96 0.47
N GLN A 88 15.95 7.93 -0.10
CA GLN A 88 16.76 8.02 -1.30
C GLN A 88 15.93 7.46 -2.47
N ASP A 89 15.61 8.28 -3.46
CA ASP A 89 14.91 7.86 -4.68
C ASP A 89 15.93 7.26 -5.66
N LEU A 90 15.61 6.12 -6.25
CA LEU A 90 16.45 5.39 -7.20
C LEU A 90 15.91 5.46 -8.65
N ARG A 91 14.94 6.31 -8.89
CA ARG A 91 14.44 6.56 -10.24
C ARG A 91 15.41 7.51 -10.95
N VAL A 92 15.87 7.14 -12.11
CA VAL A 92 16.90 7.87 -12.90
C VAL A 92 16.51 9.33 -13.21
N THR A 93 15.21 9.64 -13.17
CA THR A 93 14.67 10.97 -13.46
C THR A 93 14.24 11.73 -12.20
N ALA A 94 14.49 11.18 -11.01
CA ALA A 94 14.08 11.80 -9.77
C ALA A 94 14.99 12.97 -9.40
N ASP A 95 14.39 14.05 -8.91
CA ASP A 95 15.12 15.16 -8.31
C ASP A 95 15.44 14.82 -6.85
N ALA A 96 16.73 14.75 -6.53
CA ALA A 96 17.19 14.42 -5.18
C ALA A 96 16.78 15.49 -4.16
N GLY A 97 16.65 16.76 -4.55
CA GLY A 97 16.25 17.87 -3.70
C GLY A 97 14.80 17.78 -3.21
N GLN A 98 13.92 17.16 -3.99
CA GLN A 98 12.51 17.00 -3.66
C GLN A 98 12.22 15.81 -2.73
N GLN A 99 13.23 15.04 -2.35
CA GLN A 99 13.01 13.89 -1.47
C GLN A 99 12.72 14.33 -0.03
N PRO A 100 11.66 13.81 0.60
CA PRO A 100 11.26 14.25 1.93
C PRO A 100 12.19 13.69 3.01
N ILE A 101 12.57 14.55 3.94
CA ILE A 101 13.13 14.20 5.24
C ILE A 101 12.04 14.48 6.26
N ALA A 102 11.56 13.44 6.94
CA ALA A 102 10.53 13.60 7.96
C ALA A 102 11.17 13.57 9.35
N LEU A 103 11.06 14.68 10.08
CA LEU A 103 11.59 14.82 11.43
C LEU A 103 11.01 16.07 12.13
N PRO A 104 10.42 15.95 13.34
CA PRO A 104 10.00 14.69 13.97
C PRO A 104 8.65 14.20 13.43
N ALA A 105 8.46 12.89 13.48
CA ALA A 105 7.13 12.29 13.37
C ALA A 105 6.74 11.77 14.76
N ILE A 106 5.73 12.34 15.36
CA ILE A 106 5.28 11.98 16.73
C ILE A 106 3.87 11.42 16.64
N ASP A 107 3.61 10.30 17.30
CA ASP A 107 2.28 9.73 17.47
C ASP A 107 2.08 9.30 18.91
N TYR A 108 1.09 9.88 19.58
CA TYR A 108 0.66 9.49 20.91
C TYR A 108 -0.80 9.09 20.86
N ARG A 109 -1.11 7.91 21.38
CA ARG A 109 -2.46 7.38 21.47
C ARG A 109 -2.74 6.93 22.90
N TYR A 110 -3.95 7.22 23.33
CA TYR A 110 -4.45 6.76 24.62
C TYR A 110 -5.88 6.25 24.49
N ARG A 111 -6.17 5.11 25.09
CA ARG A 111 -7.47 4.45 25.06
C ARG A 111 -8.09 4.50 26.45
N PHE A 112 -9.28 5.06 26.53
CA PHE A 112 -10.14 4.97 27.70
C PHE A 112 -11.18 3.89 27.47
N ASP A 113 -11.10 2.81 28.22
CA ASP A 113 -12.15 1.82 28.26
C ASP A 113 -13.19 2.23 29.33
N GLU A 114 -14.46 2.00 29.03
CA GLU A 114 -15.58 2.30 29.93
C GLU A 114 -15.70 3.77 30.42
N PRO A 115 -15.66 4.77 29.52
CA PRO A 115 -15.96 6.12 29.91
C PRO A 115 -17.40 6.22 30.45
N TRP A 116 -17.71 7.27 31.24
CA TRP A 116 -19.05 7.50 31.82
C TRP A 116 -20.19 7.52 30.82
N VAL A 117 -19.91 7.76 29.52
CA VAL A 117 -20.87 7.69 28.41
C VAL A 117 -21.02 6.27 27.83
N GLY A 118 -20.29 5.29 28.35
CA GLY A 118 -20.17 3.94 27.80
C GLY A 118 -19.35 3.89 26.50
N GLY A 119 -19.01 2.68 26.10
CA GLY A 119 -18.17 2.46 24.88
C GLY A 119 -16.69 2.65 25.16
N ARG A 120 -15.96 3.15 24.16
CA ARG A 120 -14.51 3.38 24.21
C ARG A 120 -14.19 4.76 23.65
N VAL A 121 -13.27 5.47 24.26
CA VAL A 121 -12.72 6.74 23.74
C VAL A 121 -11.24 6.54 23.41
N ASN A 122 -10.86 6.89 22.19
CA ASN A 122 -9.46 6.92 21.73
C ASN A 122 -9.05 8.39 21.58
N LEU A 123 -7.99 8.79 22.25
CA LEU A 123 -7.32 10.07 22.04
C LEU A 123 -6.09 9.86 21.18
N GLN A 124 -5.84 10.79 20.25
CA GLN A 124 -4.61 10.78 19.46
C GLN A 124 -4.06 12.21 19.33
N LEU A 125 -2.76 12.34 19.60
CA LEU A 125 -1.95 13.51 19.27
C LEU A 125 -0.92 13.07 18.24
N ASN A 126 -0.82 13.81 17.14
CA ASN A 126 0.11 13.49 16.06
C ASN A 126 0.79 14.77 15.57
N SER A 127 2.07 14.65 15.23
CA SER A 127 2.83 15.70 14.59
C SER A 127 3.73 15.12 13.52
N LEU A 128 3.91 15.87 12.42
CA LEU A 128 4.79 15.49 11.32
C LEU A 128 5.45 16.74 10.76
N GLY A 129 6.78 16.79 10.78
CA GLY A 129 7.57 17.78 10.04
C GLY A 129 8.19 17.12 8.82
N ILE A 130 7.98 17.68 7.64
CA ILE A 130 8.61 17.28 6.38
C ILE A 130 9.43 18.46 5.90
N LEU A 131 10.70 18.20 5.63
CA LEU A 131 11.67 19.14 5.09
C LEU A 131 12.18 18.61 3.74
N ARG A 132 12.40 19.53 2.79
CA ARG A 132 13.02 19.26 1.49
C ARG A 132 14.14 20.26 1.26
N THR A 133 15.16 19.88 0.52
CA THR A 133 16.22 20.83 0.13
C THR A 133 15.80 21.70 -1.05
N ASP A 134 14.79 21.23 -1.81
CA ASP A 134 14.20 21.94 -2.94
C ASP A 134 12.74 21.50 -3.06
N GLY A 135 11.80 22.36 -2.70
CA GLY A 135 10.38 22.06 -2.72
C GLY A 135 9.65 22.36 -1.42
N GLN A 136 8.36 22.11 -1.43
CA GLN A 136 7.43 22.45 -0.35
C GLN A 136 7.79 21.78 0.97
N ASP A 137 8.02 22.59 1.99
CA ASP A 137 8.09 22.14 3.38
C ASP A 137 6.70 22.10 4.03
N THR A 138 6.48 21.14 4.89
CA THR A 138 5.18 20.95 5.54
C THR A 138 5.33 20.54 7.00
N GLN A 139 4.66 21.25 7.87
CA GLN A 139 4.53 20.92 9.29
C GLN A 139 3.07 20.72 9.63
N ARG A 140 2.75 19.64 10.33
CA ARG A 140 1.41 19.31 10.76
C ARG A 140 1.40 18.90 12.22
N ALA A 141 0.39 19.34 12.95
CA ALA A 141 0.03 18.80 14.24
C ALA A 141 -1.48 18.68 14.36
N PHE A 142 -1.97 17.62 15.02
CA PHE A 142 -3.39 17.51 15.34
C PHE A 142 -3.63 16.81 16.68
N ALA A 143 -4.79 17.12 17.26
CA ALA A 143 -5.37 16.38 18.37
C ALA A 143 -6.75 15.87 17.97
N SER A 144 -7.04 14.61 18.29
CA SER A 144 -8.35 14.01 18.02
C SER A 144 -8.86 13.18 19.18
N ALA A 145 -10.19 13.12 19.29
CA ALA A 145 -10.93 12.22 20.18
C ALA A 145 -11.96 11.46 19.36
N GLU A 146 -11.94 10.15 19.42
CA GLU A 146 -12.87 9.26 18.76
C GLU A 146 -13.59 8.39 19.79
N TRP A 147 -14.92 8.49 19.84
CA TRP A 147 -15.77 7.64 20.66
C TRP A 147 -16.45 6.58 19.82
N ASN A 148 -16.42 5.34 20.32
CA ASN A 148 -17.04 4.18 19.70
C ASN A 148 -17.90 3.43 20.70
N LEU A 149 -19.18 3.26 20.37
CA LEU A 149 -20.12 2.47 21.16
C LEU A 149 -20.66 1.31 20.33
N ARG A 150 -20.29 0.08 20.70
CA ARG A 150 -20.82 -1.14 20.07
C ARG A 150 -21.88 -1.77 20.96
N ARG A 151 -23.03 -2.10 20.39
CA ARG A 151 -24.14 -2.80 21.03
C ARG A 151 -24.68 -3.89 20.11
N VAL A 152 -25.18 -4.96 20.74
CA VAL A 152 -25.97 -5.99 20.05
C VAL A 152 -27.42 -5.83 20.46
N THR A 153 -28.31 -5.69 19.49
CA THR A 153 -29.75 -5.56 19.75
C THR A 153 -30.37 -6.92 20.10
N GLY A 154 -31.58 -6.92 20.65
CA GLY A 154 -32.32 -8.16 20.92
C GLY A 154 -32.61 -9.03 19.69
N TRP A 155 -32.47 -8.48 18.49
CA TRP A 155 -32.62 -9.20 17.20
C TRP A 155 -31.29 -9.66 16.62
N GLY A 156 -30.19 -9.52 17.35
CA GLY A 156 -28.85 -9.95 16.94
C GLY A 156 -28.15 -8.98 15.98
N GLN A 157 -28.66 -7.77 15.81
CA GLN A 157 -27.98 -6.74 15.03
C GLN A 157 -26.82 -6.16 15.84
N GLU A 158 -25.65 -6.10 15.24
CA GLU A 158 -24.48 -5.38 15.77
C GLU A 158 -24.54 -3.93 15.29
N VAL A 159 -24.73 -3.00 16.22
CA VAL A 159 -24.77 -1.56 15.92
C VAL A 159 -23.53 -0.91 16.55
N THR A 160 -22.78 -0.18 15.74
CA THR A 160 -21.63 0.63 16.18
C THR A 160 -21.92 2.09 15.89
N LEU A 161 -21.91 2.91 16.93
CA LEU A 161 -21.97 4.36 16.80
C LEU A 161 -20.56 4.92 16.99
N THR A 162 -20.16 5.83 16.10
CA THR A 162 -18.85 6.50 16.13
C THR A 162 -19.07 8.00 16.11
N ALA A 163 -18.32 8.72 16.96
CA ALA A 163 -18.21 10.17 16.90
C ALA A 163 -16.73 10.57 16.96
N LEU A 164 -16.30 11.42 16.05
CA LEU A 164 -14.95 11.94 15.95
C LEU A 164 -14.95 13.46 16.04
N ALA A 165 -14.05 14.00 16.84
CA ALA A 165 -13.68 15.41 16.85
C ALA A 165 -12.16 15.51 16.70
N ARG A 166 -11.68 16.36 15.78
CA ARG A 166 -10.26 16.57 15.50
C ARG A 166 -10.00 18.02 15.18
N GLY A 167 -8.90 18.57 15.71
CA GLY A 167 -8.39 19.88 15.37
C GLY A 167 -6.98 19.78 14.78
N ASP A 168 -6.77 20.38 13.61
CA ASP A 168 -5.51 20.38 12.87
C ASP A 168 -4.89 21.76 12.80
N ALA A 169 -3.58 21.83 12.90
CA ALA A 169 -2.75 22.98 12.59
C ALA A 169 -1.69 22.59 11.56
N TYR A 170 -1.57 23.35 10.49
CA TYR A 170 -0.58 23.17 9.43
C TYR A 170 0.22 24.47 9.24
N HIS A 171 1.48 24.32 8.89
CA HIS A 171 2.30 25.37 8.34
C HIS A 171 3.02 24.83 7.12
N SER A 172 3.04 25.60 6.03
CA SER A 172 3.77 25.22 4.82
C SER A 172 4.28 26.47 4.09
N ASP A 173 5.41 26.28 3.42
CA ASP A 173 6.04 27.27 2.55
C ASP A 173 6.51 26.61 1.26
N GLU A 174 6.95 27.41 0.30
CA GLU A 174 7.37 26.98 -1.03
C GLU A 174 6.30 26.13 -1.76
N ASN A 175 5.03 26.37 -1.47
CA ASN A 175 3.91 25.58 -1.99
C ASN A 175 3.82 25.60 -3.54
N ALA A 176 4.38 26.63 -4.20
CA ALA A 176 4.40 26.76 -5.66
C ALA A 176 5.20 25.62 -6.34
N ASP A 177 6.19 25.06 -5.64
CA ASP A 177 7.06 24.02 -6.17
C ASP A 177 6.38 22.65 -6.27
N THR A 178 5.27 22.47 -5.55
CA THR A 178 4.41 21.31 -5.76
C THR A 178 3.63 21.46 -7.07
N ILE A 179 3.94 20.64 -8.07
CA ILE A 179 3.37 20.70 -9.43
C ILE A 179 1.85 20.52 -9.40
N THR A 180 1.35 19.56 -8.65
CA THR A 180 -0.08 19.21 -8.60
C THR A 180 -0.84 20.13 -7.66
N ALA A 181 -1.65 21.02 -8.22
CA ALA A 181 -2.34 22.10 -7.50
C ALA A 181 -3.19 21.63 -6.31
N ILE A 182 -3.87 20.46 -6.43
CA ILE A 182 -4.71 19.92 -5.35
C ILE A 182 -3.91 19.42 -4.13
N TYR A 183 -2.57 19.29 -4.24
CA TYR A 183 -1.70 18.86 -3.15
C TYR A 183 -1.02 20.01 -2.42
N ARG A 184 -0.95 21.20 -3.05
CA ARG A 184 -0.20 22.37 -2.56
C ARG A 184 -0.67 22.86 -1.20
N GLY A 185 -1.99 22.98 -0.98
CA GLY A 185 -2.54 23.78 0.10
C GLY A 185 -2.30 25.27 -0.08
N MET A 186 -2.50 26.02 0.99
CA MET A 186 -2.22 27.48 1.07
C MET A 186 -0.98 27.67 1.95
N SER A 187 -0.08 28.57 1.52
CA SER A 187 1.13 28.90 2.26
C SER A 187 0.82 29.55 3.62
N GLY A 188 1.70 29.36 4.60
CA GLY A 188 1.57 29.87 5.96
C GLY A 188 0.71 28.99 6.84
N TRP A 189 0.20 29.57 7.93
CA TRP A 189 -0.59 28.83 8.91
C TRP A 189 -2.02 28.57 8.43
N GLN A 190 -2.45 27.32 8.51
CA GLN A 190 -3.80 26.87 8.21
C GLN A 190 -4.34 26.04 9.38
N PHE A 191 -5.61 26.27 9.73
CA PHE A 191 -6.29 25.53 10.80
C PHE A 191 -7.54 24.86 10.26
N ARG A 192 -7.83 23.64 10.72
CA ARG A 192 -9.01 22.90 10.30
C ARG A 192 -9.61 22.15 11.48
N GLY A 193 -10.94 22.27 11.65
CA GLY A 193 -11.72 21.45 12.57
C GLY A 193 -12.46 20.35 11.80
N ILE A 194 -12.43 19.12 12.29
CA ILE A 194 -13.13 17.97 11.71
C ILE A 194 -14.08 17.42 12.76
N GLY A 195 -15.35 17.28 12.42
CA GLY A 195 -16.33 16.54 13.19
C GLY A 195 -16.99 15.49 12.31
N ALA A 196 -17.07 14.25 12.76
CA ALA A 196 -17.75 13.19 12.02
C ALA A 196 -18.56 12.32 12.94
N ILE A 197 -19.73 11.87 12.46
CA ILE A 197 -20.55 10.87 13.15
C ILE A 197 -20.87 9.73 12.18
N ALA A 198 -20.92 8.51 12.72
CA ALA A 198 -21.30 7.35 11.95
C ALA A 198 -22.20 6.40 12.76
N ALA A 199 -23.13 5.77 12.05
CA ALA A 199 -23.89 4.63 12.54
C ALA A 199 -23.68 3.46 11.57
N ASP A 200 -23.14 2.37 12.06
CA ASP A 200 -22.85 1.15 11.32
C ASP A 200 -23.68 0.01 11.88
N MET A 201 -24.44 -0.66 11.05
CA MET A 201 -25.24 -1.82 11.44
C MET A 201 -24.84 -3.02 10.60
N ARG A 202 -24.49 -4.11 11.26
CA ARG A 202 -24.28 -5.43 10.67
C ARG A 202 -25.27 -6.42 11.27
N TRP A 203 -25.85 -7.27 10.44
CA TRP A 203 -26.80 -8.27 10.90
C TRP A 203 -26.34 -9.68 10.50
N PRO A 204 -25.55 -10.37 11.34
CA PRO A 204 -25.05 -11.70 11.02
C PRO A 204 -26.12 -12.77 11.21
N PHE A 205 -26.40 -13.51 10.14
CA PHE A 205 -27.22 -14.72 10.14
C PHE A 205 -26.29 -15.91 10.01
N VAL A 206 -26.40 -16.87 10.93
CA VAL A 206 -25.59 -18.09 10.94
C VAL A 206 -26.52 -19.29 10.79
N GLY A 207 -26.16 -20.22 9.94
CA GLY A 207 -26.91 -21.45 9.70
C GLY A 207 -26.05 -22.55 9.13
N GLU A 208 -26.59 -23.76 9.11
CA GLU A 208 -25.94 -24.91 8.48
C GLU A 208 -26.23 -24.94 6.98
N ALA A 209 -25.22 -25.21 6.15
CA ALA A 209 -25.34 -25.42 4.72
C ALA A 209 -24.23 -26.31 4.20
N PHE A 210 -24.51 -27.16 3.24
CA PHE A 210 -23.53 -28.00 2.53
C PHE A 210 -22.65 -28.86 3.46
N GLY A 211 -23.18 -29.25 4.63
CA GLY A 211 -22.44 -30.01 5.64
C GLY A 211 -21.42 -29.18 6.44
N GLY A 212 -21.59 -27.89 6.52
CA GLY A 212 -20.78 -26.95 7.29
C GLY A 212 -21.59 -25.79 7.81
N ILE A 213 -20.91 -24.70 8.19
CA ILE A 213 -21.50 -23.49 8.73
C ILE A 213 -21.40 -22.37 7.70
N GLN A 214 -22.53 -21.73 7.41
CA GLN A 214 -22.55 -20.51 6.61
C GLN A 214 -22.92 -19.30 7.47
N ARG A 215 -22.40 -18.13 7.08
CA ARG A 215 -22.76 -16.84 7.66
C ARG A 215 -23.03 -15.84 6.55
N VAL A 216 -24.18 -15.17 6.61
CA VAL A 216 -24.54 -14.05 5.76
C VAL A 216 -24.64 -12.82 6.65
N SER A 217 -23.95 -11.73 6.32
CA SER A 217 -23.91 -10.53 7.15
C SER A 217 -24.17 -9.28 6.29
N PRO A 218 -25.43 -8.93 6.06
CA PRO A 218 -25.75 -7.61 5.48
C PRO A 218 -25.21 -6.50 6.39
N ARG A 219 -24.76 -5.42 5.76
CA ARG A 219 -24.19 -4.26 6.47
C ARG A 219 -24.66 -2.97 5.82
N VAL A 220 -25.01 -1.99 6.63
CA VAL A 220 -25.29 -0.63 6.22
C VAL A 220 -24.62 0.34 7.17
N GLN A 221 -24.05 1.42 6.60
CA GLN A 221 -23.39 2.46 7.37
C GLN A 221 -23.85 3.82 6.87
N LEU A 222 -24.19 4.71 7.80
CA LEU A 222 -24.42 6.13 7.55
C LEU A 222 -23.26 6.91 8.16
N VAL A 223 -22.65 7.81 7.37
CA VAL A 223 -21.59 8.72 7.84
C VAL A 223 -22.00 10.15 7.49
N ALA A 224 -21.81 11.05 8.44
CA ALA A 224 -22.05 12.48 8.25
C ALA A 224 -20.86 13.29 8.77
N THR A 225 -20.33 14.14 7.90
CA THR A 225 -19.22 15.08 8.17
C THR A 225 -19.58 16.43 7.55
N PRO A 226 -19.48 17.54 8.25
CA PRO A 226 -19.71 18.86 7.66
C PRO A 226 -18.70 19.17 6.53
N PRO A 227 -18.95 20.14 5.67
CA PRO A 227 -18.00 20.59 4.67
C PRO A 227 -16.68 21.01 5.30
N LEU A 228 -15.56 20.58 4.71
CA LEU A 228 -14.21 20.81 5.23
C LEU A 228 -13.35 21.63 4.24
N SER A 229 -12.44 22.43 4.78
CA SER A 229 -11.43 23.18 4.01
C SER A 229 -10.24 22.29 3.62
N ASN A 230 -10.50 21.13 3.02
CA ASN A 230 -9.47 20.15 2.68
C ASN A 230 -8.38 20.70 1.76
N LEU A 231 -8.73 21.55 0.78
CA LEU A 231 -7.77 22.10 -0.19
C LEU A 231 -6.92 23.25 0.37
N ALA A 232 -7.27 23.77 1.54
CA ALA A 232 -6.46 24.80 2.20
C ALA A 232 -5.20 24.22 2.86
N VAL A 233 -5.21 22.95 3.23
CA VAL A 233 -4.07 22.29 3.85
C VAL A 233 -3.26 21.48 2.82
N PRO A 234 -1.93 21.39 2.94
CA PRO A 234 -1.11 20.55 2.07
C PRO A 234 -1.49 19.07 2.16
N ASN A 235 -1.09 18.28 1.15
CA ASN A 235 -1.36 16.87 1.11
C ASN A 235 -0.08 16.06 0.88
N GLU A 236 0.47 15.53 1.95
CA GLU A 236 1.69 14.71 1.92
C GLU A 236 1.40 13.21 1.98
N ASP A 237 0.34 12.81 2.71
CA ASP A 237 0.11 11.41 3.06
C ASP A 237 -1.23 10.83 2.55
N SER A 238 -2.04 11.65 1.86
CA SER A 238 -3.38 11.24 1.40
C SER A 238 -3.55 11.32 -0.13
N ARG A 239 -2.46 11.10 -0.88
CA ARG A 239 -2.43 11.28 -2.35
C ARG A 239 -3.04 10.10 -3.10
N SER A 240 -2.69 8.89 -2.70
CA SER A 240 -3.14 7.67 -3.39
C SER A 240 -4.46 7.18 -2.83
N ILE A 241 -5.57 7.71 -3.35
CA ILE A 241 -6.90 7.22 -3.01
C ILE A 241 -7.49 6.41 -4.15
N GLU A 242 -7.96 5.23 -3.83
CA GLU A 242 -8.74 4.36 -4.69
C GLU A 242 -9.78 3.63 -3.86
N LEU A 243 -10.99 3.47 -4.40
CA LEU A 243 -12.03 2.72 -3.73
C LEU A 243 -11.71 1.22 -3.80
N GLU A 244 -11.66 0.62 -2.63
CA GLU A 244 -11.43 -0.82 -2.45
C GLU A 244 -12.42 -1.42 -1.46
N ASN A 245 -12.52 -2.76 -1.46
CA ASN A 245 -13.29 -3.48 -0.46
C ASN A 245 -12.82 -3.19 0.98
N ALA A 246 -11.52 -2.91 1.17
CA ALA A 246 -10.94 -2.65 2.48
C ALA A 246 -11.36 -1.29 3.07
N ASN A 247 -11.63 -0.27 2.22
CA ASN A 247 -11.92 1.08 2.68
C ASN A 247 -13.36 1.54 2.49
N ILE A 248 -14.22 0.75 1.84
CA ILE A 248 -15.62 1.15 1.52
C ILE A 248 -16.43 1.57 2.76
N PHE A 249 -16.23 0.91 3.90
CA PHE A 249 -16.88 1.19 5.19
C PHE A 249 -16.02 2.01 6.17
N SER A 250 -14.91 2.59 5.72
CA SER A 250 -14.07 3.44 6.58
C SER A 250 -14.77 4.76 6.88
N LEU A 251 -14.58 5.30 8.09
CA LEU A 251 -15.07 6.64 8.47
C LEU A 251 -14.45 7.72 7.57
N ASN A 252 -13.17 7.61 7.29
CA ASN A 252 -12.45 8.36 6.26
C ASN A 252 -11.85 7.37 5.26
N ARG A 253 -12.12 7.55 3.97
CA ARG A 253 -11.60 6.67 2.91
C ARG A 253 -10.24 7.12 2.37
N PHE A 254 -9.82 8.36 2.64
CA PHE A 254 -8.46 8.78 2.33
C PHE A 254 -7.45 8.05 3.22
N PRO A 255 -6.31 7.63 2.67
CA PRO A 255 -5.18 7.21 3.47
C PRO A 255 -4.59 8.42 4.20
N GLY A 256 -3.84 8.20 5.28
CA GLY A 256 -3.20 9.28 6.03
C GLY A 256 -4.15 10.22 6.76
N TYR A 257 -3.69 11.46 6.98
CA TYR A 257 -4.37 12.43 7.83
C TYR A 257 -4.65 13.76 7.15
N ASP A 258 -4.04 14.05 5.99
CA ASP A 258 -4.13 15.38 5.35
C ASP A 258 -5.47 15.61 4.66
N ARG A 259 -6.16 14.56 4.28
CA ARG A 259 -7.50 14.65 3.71
C ARG A 259 -8.50 13.89 4.57
N PHE A 260 -9.68 14.45 4.69
CA PHE A 260 -10.81 13.80 5.35
C PHE A 260 -12.06 13.95 4.50
N GLU A 261 -12.79 12.86 4.30
CA GLU A 261 -13.98 12.86 3.46
C GLU A 261 -15.14 13.57 4.16
N ASP A 262 -15.64 14.62 3.55
CA ASP A 262 -16.79 15.38 4.02
C ASP A 262 -18.11 14.92 3.39
N GLY A 263 -19.22 15.48 3.88
CA GLY A 263 -20.57 15.21 3.38
C GLY A 263 -21.28 14.06 4.06
N VAL A 264 -22.47 13.74 3.56
CA VAL A 264 -23.31 12.65 4.08
C VAL A 264 -23.38 11.53 3.07
N ARG A 265 -23.10 10.30 3.51
CA ARG A 265 -23.16 9.10 2.66
C ARG A 265 -23.77 7.91 3.37
N ILE A 266 -24.42 7.05 2.59
CA ILE A 266 -24.84 5.71 2.99
C ILE A 266 -23.98 4.72 2.24
N THR A 267 -23.41 3.75 2.95
CA THR A 267 -22.69 2.62 2.38
C THR A 267 -23.45 1.36 2.72
N TYR A 268 -23.66 0.50 1.75
CA TYR A 268 -24.36 -0.76 1.92
C TYR A 268 -23.62 -1.90 1.23
N GLY A 269 -23.82 -3.09 1.73
CA GLY A 269 -23.15 -4.27 1.22
C GLY A 269 -23.41 -5.49 2.09
N GLY A 270 -22.56 -6.49 1.94
CA GLY A 270 -22.65 -7.70 2.73
C GLY A 270 -21.43 -8.59 2.61
N GLU A 271 -21.32 -9.48 3.57
CA GLU A 271 -20.31 -10.50 3.65
C GLU A 271 -20.98 -11.87 3.66
N TYR A 272 -20.39 -12.82 2.94
CA TYR A 272 -20.74 -14.23 2.98
C TYR A 272 -19.54 -15.05 3.39
N ALA A 273 -19.75 -16.00 4.28
CA ALA A 273 -18.73 -16.94 4.69
C ALA A 273 -19.34 -18.35 4.72
N LEU A 274 -18.63 -19.32 4.17
CA LEU A 274 -18.96 -20.75 4.23
C LEU A 274 -17.72 -21.52 4.67
N ASP A 275 -17.86 -22.30 5.73
CA ASP A 275 -16.83 -23.19 6.24
C ASP A 275 -17.38 -24.62 6.24
N VAL A 276 -16.92 -25.43 5.31
CA VAL A 276 -17.17 -26.88 5.24
C VAL A 276 -15.85 -27.63 5.39
N PRO A 277 -15.83 -28.93 5.66
CA PRO A 277 -14.59 -29.68 5.77
C PRO A 277 -13.68 -29.46 4.55
N ARG A 278 -12.48 -28.96 4.79
CA ARG A 278 -11.44 -28.63 3.81
C ARG A 278 -11.73 -27.45 2.88
N LEU A 279 -12.93 -26.87 2.82
CA LEU A 279 -13.24 -25.72 1.97
C LEU A 279 -13.71 -24.54 2.83
N SER A 280 -13.07 -23.40 2.66
CA SER A 280 -13.50 -22.12 3.22
C SER A 280 -13.71 -21.11 2.09
N LEU A 281 -14.90 -20.55 2.01
CA LEU A 281 -15.26 -19.47 1.09
C LEU A 281 -15.54 -18.19 1.87
N ARG A 282 -15.07 -17.07 1.36
CA ARG A 282 -15.35 -15.73 1.86
C ARG A 282 -15.67 -14.85 0.68
N ALA A 283 -16.74 -14.10 0.75
CA ALA A 283 -17.11 -13.11 -0.25
C ALA A 283 -17.59 -11.84 0.43
N SER A 284 -17.30 -10.69 -0.16
CA SER A 284 -17.83 -9.42 0.29
C SER A 284 -18.07 -8.52 -0.91
N ILE A 285 -19.09 -7.69 -0.83
CA ILE A 285 -19.47 -6.71 -1.85
C ILE A 285 -20.01 -5.47 -1.18
N GLY A 286 -19.76 -4.30 -1.76
CA GLY A 286 -20.29 -3.05 -1.24
C GLY A 286 -20.33 -1.95 -2.27
N GLN A 287 -21.20 -0.97 -2.02
CA GLN A 287 -21.37 0.25 -2.78
C GLN A 287 -21.74 1.40 -1.84
N SER A 288 -21.37 2.61 -2.18
CA SER A 288 -21.69 3.81 -1.40
C SER A 288 -22.51 4.79 -2.23
N TYR A 289 -23.47 5.46 -1.57
CA TYR A 289 -24.26 6.54 -2.15
C TYR A 289 -24.09 7.82 -1.34
N ARG A 290 -23.69 8.90 -1.99
CA ARG A 290 -23.52 10.22 -1.39
C ARG A 290 -24.79 11.03 -1.48
N LEU A 291 -25.32 11.42 -0.33
CA LEU A 291 -26.55 12.22 -0.21
C LEU A 291 -26.30 13.70 -0.51
N THR A 292 -25.10 14.19 -0.21
CA THR A 292 -24.68 15.57 -0.46
C THR A 292 -24.22 15.79 -1.91
N ARG A 293 -23.77 16.99 -2.27
CA ARG A 293 -23.28 17.31 -3.60
C ARG A 293 -22.13 16.38 -4.02
N LYS A 294 -21.89 16.26 -5.34
CA LYS A 294 -20.75 15.50 -5.90
C LYS A 294 -19.44 15.95 -5.22
N PRO A 295 -18.60 15.04 -4.77
CA PRO A 295 -17.33 15.39 -4.16
C PRO A 295 -16.37 15.98 -5.22
N THR A 296 -15.64 17.02 -4.85
CA THR A 296 -14.61 17.66 -5.67
C THR A 296 -13.21 17.17 -5.31
N LEU A 297 -13.08 16.41 -4.21
CA LEU A 297 -11.81 15.96 -3.66
C LEU A 297 -11.28 14.67 -4.29
N PHE A 298 -12.17 13.89 -4.88
CA PHE A 298 -11.80 12.61 -5.47
C PHE A 298 -11.56 12.79 -6.97
N PRO A 299 -10.36 12.50 -7.46
CA PRO A 299 -10.10 12.46 -8.90
C PRO A 299 -11.02 11.45 -9.61
N ASP A 300 -11.26 11.69 -10.89
CA ASP A 300 -11.92 10.70 -11.74
C ASP A 300 -11.07 9.41 -11.76
N GLY A 301 -11.68 8.27 -12.02
CA GLY A 301 -11.02 6.97 -11.98
C GLY A 301 -10.82 6.35 -10.59
N THR A 302 -11.02 7.11 -9.50
CA THR A 302 -10.91 6.57 -8.12
C THR A 302 -12.09 5.68 -7.71
N GLY A 303 -13.20 5.68 -8.48
CA GLY A 303 -14.45 5.03 -8.14
C GLY A 303 -15.32 5.82 -7.15
N LEU A 304 -14.89 7.05 -6.77
CA LEU A 304 -15.52 7.92 -5.78
C LEU A 304 -15.96 9.27 -6.34
N GLY A 305 -15.65 9.59 -7.58
CA GLY A 305 -15.90 10.87 -8.21
C GLY A 305 -17.40 11.18 -8.49
N SER A 306 -18.32 10.25 -8.25
CA SER A 306 -19.75 10.38 -8.47
C SER A 306 -20.56 10.24 -7.17
N ARG A 307 -21.88 10.47 -7.23
CA ARG A 307 -22.78 10.22 -6.09
C ARG A 307 -22.85 8.73 -5.74
N PHE A 308 -23.04 7.88 -6.74
CA PHE A 308 -22.83 6.44 -6.59
C PHE A 308 -21.35 6.14 -6.76
N SER A 309 -20.79 5.41 -5.83
CA SER A 309 -19.46 4.84 -6.02
C SER A 309 -19.51 3.66 -6.99
N ASP A 310 -18.36 3.27 -7.49
CA ASP A 310 -18.20 1.96 -8.09
C ASP A 310 -18.55 0.85 -7.08
N ILE A 311 -18.81 -0.35 -7.59
CA ILE A 311 -19.04 -1.54 -6.79
C ILE A 311 -17.71 -2.22 -6.54
N VAL A 312 -17.39 -2.49 -5.28
CA VAL A 312 -16.17 -3.19 -4.90
C VAL A 312 -16.49 -4.49 -4.21
N GLY A 313 -15.62 -5.47 -4.40
CA GLY A 313 -15.78 -6.74 -3.73
C GLY A 313 -14.50 -7.54 -3.65
N ARG A 314 -14.58 -8.59 -2.85
CA ARG A 314 -13.52 -9.58 -2.66
C ARG A 314 -14.12 -10.97 -2.58
N PHE A 315 -13.46 -11.90 -3.20
CA PHE A 315 -13.77 -13.32 -3.09
C PHE A 315 -12.51 -14.10 -2.71
N GLU A 316 -12.63 -15.00 -1.76
CA GLU A 316 -11.58 -15.93 -1.35
C GLU A 316 -12.13 -17.33 -1.31
N ALA A 317 -11.36 -18.29 -1.84
CA ALA A 317 -11.61 -19.70 -1.72
C ALA A 317 -10.32 -20.41 -1.28
N ARG A 318 -10.42 -21.25 -0.26
CA ARG A 318 -9.30 -22.05 0.23
C ARG A 318 -9.76 -23.51 0.35
N TYR A 319 -9.00 -24.42 -0.26
CA TYR A 319 -9.23 -25.86 -0.11
C TYR A 319 -8.05 -26.51 0.62
N GLY A 320 -8.24 -26.78 1.90
CA GLY A 320 -7.20 -27.26 2.79
C GLY A 320 -5.99 -26.33 2.81
N ARG A 321 -4.81 -26.92 2.61
CA ARG A 321 -3.53 -26.18 2.44
C ARG A 321 -3.03 -26.24 1.00
N PHE A 322 -3.82 -26.82 0.12
CA PHE A 322 -3.40 -27.18 -1.22
C PHE A 322 -3.79 -26.11 -2.26
N LEU A 323 -4.94 -25.42 -2.08
CA LEU A 323 -5.41 -24.45 -3.05
C LEU A 323 -5.86 -23.18 -2.33
N SER A 324 -5.44 -22.02 -2.85
CA SER A 324 -5.96 -20.71 -2.47
C SER A 324 -6.22 -19.86 -3.72
N LEU A 325 -7.37 -19.19 -3.73
CA LEU A 325 -7.75 -18.21 -4.71
C LEU A 325 -8.20 -16.95 -3.97
N THR A 326 -7.66 -15.82 -4.33
CA THR A 326 -8.14 -14.51 -3.89
C THR A 326 -8.41 -13.68 -5.14
N ASN A 327 -9.60 -13.10 -5.20
CA ASN A 327 -9.98 -12.13 -6.23
C ASN A 327 -10.47 -10.85 -5.55
N ARG A 328 -9.95 -9.70 -5.95
CA ARG A 328 -10.43 -8.36 -5.58
C ARG A 328 -10.84 -7.66 -6.85
N PHE A 329 -11.98 -6.98 -6.82
CA PHE A 329 -12.50 -6.30 -7.99
C PHE A 329 -13.14 -4.97 -7.67
N ARG A 330 -13.11 -4.08 -8.66
CA ARG A 330 -13.93 -2.87 -8.74
C ARG A 330 -14.63 -2.86 -10.10
N LEU A 331 -15.94 -2.69 -10.06
CA LEU A 331 -16.80 -2.62 -11.24
C LEU A 331 -17.37 -1.22 -11.35
N ASP A 332 -17.37 -0.69 -12.55
CA ASP A 332 -18.02 0.57 -12.88
C ASP A 332 -19.52 0.53 -12.50
N LYS A 333 -20.00 1.58 -11.86
CA LYS A 333 -21.37 1.69 -11.34
C LYS A 333 -22.46 1.70 -12.42
N ASP A 334 -22.14 2.14 -13.64
CA ASP A 334 -23.13 2.37 -14.70
C ASP A 334 -23.24 1.16 -15.65
N ASN A 335 -22.11 0.52 -15.99
CA ASN A 335 -22.06 -0.53 -17.00
C ASN A 335 -21.43 -1.85 -16.52
N LEU A 336 -20.98 -1.91 -15.25
CA LEU A 336 -20.34 -3.07 -14.62
C LEU A 336 -19.02 -3.51 -15.32
N THR A 337 -18.39 -2.64 -16.09
CA THR A 337 -17.06 -2.93 -16.63
C THR A 337 -16.04 -3.05 -15.50
N ILE A 338 -15.04 -3.89 -15.71
CA ILE A 338 -13.98 -4.12 -14.72
C ILE A 338 -13.02 -2.94 -14.76
N ARG A 339 -13.00 -2.13 -13.68
CA ARG A 339 -12.05 -1.03 -13.46
C ARG A 339 -10.81 -1.47 -12.69
N ARG A 340 -10.92 -2.55 -11.92
CA ARG A 340 -9.82 -3.19 -11.23
C ARG A 340 -10.11 -4.68 -11.08
N ALA A 341 -9.14 -5.50 -11.38
CA ALA A 341 -9.14 -6.92 -11.06
C ALA A 341 -7.77 -7.33 -10.54
N GLU A 342 -7.75 -7.97 -9.39
CA GLU A 342 -6.57 -8.63 -8.84
C GLU A 342 -6.94 -10.08 -8.58
N ILE A 343 -6.19 -10.99 -9.18
CA ILE A 343 -6.39 -12.43 -8.99
C ILE A 343 -5.07 -13.02 -8.54
N ASP A 344 -5.07 -13.65 -7.37
CA ASP A 344 -3.97 -14.44 -6.85
C ASP A 344 -4.45 -15.88 -6.68
N PHE A 345 -3.84 -16.79 -7.41
CA PHE A 345 -4.12 -18.21 -7.36
C PHE A 345 -2.84 -18.97 -7.01
N ALA A 346 -2.94 -19.88 -6.03
CA ALA A 346 -1.84 -20.76 -5.69
C ALA A 346 -2.36 -22.20 -5.49
N VAL A 347 -1.60 -23.16 -5.98
CA VAL A 347 -1.89 -24.58 -5.87
C VAL A 347 -0.63 -25.37 -5.54
N GLY A 348 -0.73 -26.31 -4.61
CA GLY A 348 0.36 -27.19 -4.22
C GLY A 348 0.64 -27.23 -2.72
N SER A 349 1.83 -27.68 -2.37
CA SER A 349 2.35 -27.75 -1.00
C SER A 349 3.28 -26.58 -0.71
N ARG A 350 3.89 -26.53 0.48
CA ARG A 350 4.91 -25.52 0.81
C ARG A 350 6.19 -25.64 -0.01
N THR A 351 6.49 -26.82 -0.49
CA THR A 351 7.76 -27.13 -1.19
C THR A 351 7.57 -27.32 -2.69
N THR A 352 6.37 -27.71 -3.12
CA THR A 352 6.01 -27.89 -4.54
C THR A 352 4.70 -27.17 -4.79
N TYR A 353 4.76 -26.08 -5.53
CA TYR A 353 3.61 -25.22 -5.79
C TYR A 353 3.70 -24.50 -7.14
N ALA A 354 2.56 -24.05 -7.61
CA ALA A 354 2.42 -23.12 -8.70
C ALA A 354 1.56 -21.93 -8.27
N GLU A 355 1.95 -20.75 -8.71
CA GLU A 355 1.27 -19.49 -8.42
C GLU A 355 1.01 -18.73 -9.72
N ILE A 356 -0.16 -18.11 -9.81
CA ILE A 356 -0.54 -17.20 -10.90
C ILE A 356 -1.10 -15.96 -10.27
N GLY A 357 -0.58 -14.80 -10.66
CA GLY A 357 -1.10 -13.49 -10.31
C GLY A 357 -1.50 -12.74 -11.57
N TYR A 358 -2.62 -12.04 -11.51
CA TYR A 358 -3.09 -11.16 -12.56
C TYR A 358 -3.54 -9.85 -11.94
N LEU A 359 -3.12 -8.74 -12.52
CA LEU A 359 -3.49 -7.38 -12.12
C LEU A 359 -3.99 -6.63 -13.35
N ARG A 360 -5.18 -6.05 -13.26
CA ARG A 360 -5.68 -5.05 -14.21
C ARG A 360 -6.13 -3.82 -13.46
N LEU A 361 -5.65 -2.66 -13.88
CA LEU A 361 -6.03 -1.34 -13.39
C LEU A 361 -6.42 -0.50 -14.60
N ASP A 362 -7.70 -0.16 -14.69
CA ASP A 362 -8.28 0.75 -15.67
C ASP A 362 -8.73 1.99 -14.88
N ARG A 363 -7.91 3.02 -14.82
CA ARG A 363 -8.08 4.13 -13.90
C ARG A 363 -8.65 5.38 -14.51
N ASP A 364 -8.54 5.57 -15.80
CA ASP A 364 -9.07 6.74 -16.52
C ASP A 364 -8.79 8.07 -15.77
N ILE A 365 -7.60 8.17 -15.17
CA ILE A 365 -7.14 9.33 -14.39
C ILE A 365 -6.43 10.28 -15.35
N THR A 366 -6.87 11.54 -15.36
CA THR A 366 -6.20 12.57 -16.17
C THR A 366 -4.76 12.79 -15.70
N PHE A 367 -3.84 12.93 -16.62
CA PHE A 367 -2.37 13.09 -16.50
C PHE A 367 -1.88 14.07 -15.43
N ASN A 368 -2.73 15.04 -15.05
CA ASN A 368 -2.32 16.16 -14.20
C ASN A 368 -2.38 15.87 -12.69
N VAL A 369 -2.86 14.71 -12.27
CA VAL A 369 -3.13 14.44 -10.85
C VAL A 369 -2.14 13.45 -10.24
N GLU A 370 -1.79 12.40 -10.93
CA GLU A 370 -0.74 11.45 -10.55
C GLU A 370 -0.28 10.62 -11.74
N ASP A 371 0.95 10.08 -11.66
CA ASP A 371 1.50 9.13 -12.63
C ASP A 371 0.90 7.71 -12.42
N LEU A 372 -0.44 7.66 -12.41
CA LEU A 372 -1.21 6.44 -12.22
C LEU A 372 -1.79 6.01 -13.58
N ARG A 373 -0.95 5.40 -14.40
CA ARG A 373 -1.36 4.87 -15.71
C ARG A 373 -2.16 3.59 -15.54
N ASP A 374 -2.95 3.29 -16.54
CA ASP A 374 -3.55 1.97 -16.71
C ASP A 374 -2.44 0.92 -16.76
N ARG A 375 -2.70 -0.22 -16.14
CA ARG A 375 -1.72 -1.30 -16.05
C ARG A 375 -2.42 -2.64 -16.12
N GLU A 376 -1.88 -3.51 -16.96
CA GLU A 376 -2.26 -4.91 -17.01
C GLU A 376 -1.01 -5.78 -16.93
N GLU A 377 -0.93 -6.68 -15.95
CA GLU A 377 0.25 -7.51 -15.70
C GLU A 377 -0.17 -8.93 -15.32
N ALA A 378 0.51 -9.92 -15.89
CA ALA A 378 0.41 -11.30 -15.45
C ALA A 378 1.76 -11.79 -14.91
N ARG A 379 1.71 -12.57 -13.84
CA ARG A 379 2.86 -13.27 -13.26
C ARG A 379 2.55 -14.73 -13.03
N ALA A 380 3.54 -15.57 -13.26
CA ALA A 380 3.48 -16.98 -12.93
C ALA A 380 4.76 -17.41 -12.24
N ALA A 381 4.65 -18.31 -11.28
CA ALA A 381 5.79 -18.93 -10.61
C ALA A 381 5.49 -20.40 -10.32
N VAL A 382 6.52 -21.23 -10.43
CA VAL A 382 6.47 -22.64 -10.10
C VAL A 382 7.70 -23.04 -9.30
N ARG A 383 7.53 -23.88 -8.29
CA ARG A 383 8.60 -24.53 -7.57
C ARG A 383 8.28 -26.00 -7.41
N VAL A 384 9.26 -26.84 -7.72
CA VAL A 384 9.16 -28.31 -7.57
C VAL A 384 10.30 -28.78 -6.71
N ALA A 385 9.99 -29.41 -5.56
CA ALA A 385 10.98 -30.06 -4.73
C ALA A 385 11.35 -31.41 -5.35
N ILE A 386 12.64 -31.69 -5.42
CA ILE A 386 13.24 -32.92 -5.91
C ILE A 386 13.99 -33.57 -4.74
N GLY A 387 13.32 -34.49 -4.07
CA GLY A 387 13.83 -35.07 -2.82
C GLY A 387 13.82 -34.07 -1.65
N PRO A 388 14.59 -34.34 -0.58
CA PRO A 388 14.54 -33.52 0.63
C PRO A 388 15.32 -32.18 0.56
N TYR A 389 16.27 -32.05 -0.34
CA TYR A 389 17.24 -30.95 -0.35
C TYR A 389 17.22 -30.10 -1.62
N TRP A 390 16.79 -30.63 -2.73
CA TRP A 390 16.82 -29.97 -4.02
C TRP A 390 15.47 -29.39 -4.42
N SER A 391 15.50 -28.28 -5.12
CA SER A 391 14.32 -27.72 -5.76
C SER A 391 14.68 -27.06 -7.09
N VAL A 392 13.75 -27.12 -8.05
CA VAL A 392 13.79 -26.37 -9.31
C VAL A 392 12.67 -25.35 -9.26
N PHE A 393 12.93 -24.15 -9.72
CA PHE A 393 11.93 -23.09 -9.76
C PHE A 393 12.01 -22.28 -11.06
N GLY A 394 10.87 -21.73 -11.44
CA GLY A 394 10.74 -20.82 -12.56
C GLY A 394 9.72 -19.74 -12.28
N SER A 395 9.90 -18.57 -12.86
CA SER A 395 8.92 -17.49 -12.82
C SER A 395 8.99 -16.63 -14.07
N ALA A 396 7.85 -16.06 -14.44
CA ALA A 396 7.73 -15.10 -15.53
C ALA A 396 6.81 -13.95 -15.11
N VAL A 397 7.10 -12.75 -15.61
CA VAL A 397 6.27 -11.56 -15.49
C VAL A 397 6.13 -10.98 -16.89
N VAL A 398 4.90 -10.68 -17.28
CA VAL A 398 4.53 -10.15 -18.60
C VAL A 398 3.66 -8.92 -18.39
N ASP A 399 4.02 -7.80 -19.03
CA ASP A 399 3.17 -6.63 -19.18
C ASP A 399 2.18 -6.87 -20.32
N LEU A 400 0.90 -6.77 -20.02
CA LEU A 400 -0.20 -6.96 -20.95
C LEU A 400 -0.85 -5.62 -21.34
N THR A 401 -0.36 -4.49 -20.79
CA THR A 401 -0.88 -3.16 -21.06
C THR A 401 -0.68 -2.81 -22.53
N SER A 402 -1.77 -2.58 -23.25
CA SER A 402 -1.73 -2.24 -24.67
C SER A 402 -1.82 -0.73 -24.89
N GLN A 403 -1.44 -0.25 -26.08
CA GLN A 403 -1.61 1.15 -26.49
C GLN A 403 -3.08 1.62 -26.50
N ARG A 404 -4.04 0.71 -26.47
CA ARG A 404 -5.47 1.05 -26.37
C ARG A 404 -5.86 1.42 -24.94
N GLU A 405 -5.18 0.83 -23.96
CA GLU A 405 -5.41 1.05 -22.53
C GLU A 405 -4.57 2.21 -22.02
N ASP A 406 -3.32 2.29 -22.42
CA ASP A 406 -2.43 3.42 -22.18
C ASP A 406 -1.81 3.90 -23.49
N PRO A 407 -2.25 5.04 -24.08
CA PRO A 407 -1.70 5.58 -25.33
C PRO A 407 -0.21 5.91 -25.26
N LEU A 408 0.38 5.99 -24.07
CA LEU A 408 1.81 6.19 -23.86
C LEU A 408 2.59 4.89 -23.70
N SER A 409 1.91 3.76 -23.57
CA SER A 409 2.55 2.46 -23.61
C SER A 409 3.17 2.22 -24.99
N LEU A 410 4.39 1.71 -25.00
CA LEU A 410 5.04 1.23 -26.23
C LEU A 410 4.76 -0.26 -26.46
N SER A 411 4.02 -0.91 -25.55
CA SER A 411 3.65 -2.31 -25.62
C SER A 411 2.56 -2.56 -26.65
N ASP A 412 2.62 -3.70 -27.32
CA ASP A 412 1.56 -4.21 -28.18
C ASP A 412 0.53 -5.08 -27.44
N GLY A 413 0.65 -5.16 -26.09
CA GLY A 413 -0.22 -5.96 -25.23
C GLY A 413 0.37 -7.31 -24.81
N PHE A 414 1.64 -7.59 -25.12
CA PHE A 414 2.36 -8.77 -24.65
C PHE A 414 3.87 -8.53 -24.63
N ASP A 415 4.34 -7.81 -23.59
CA ASP A 415 5.76 -7.56 -23.40
C ASP A 415 6.31 -8.34 -22.22
N PRO A 416 7.22 -9.30 -22.43
CA PRO A 416 7.89 -9.96 -21.34
C PRO A 416 8.72 -8.95 -20.54
N VAL A 417 8.51 -8.89 -19.25
CA VAL A 417 9.29 -8.03 -18.34
C VAL A 417 10.50 -8.81 -17.81
N ARG A 418 10.27 -10.06 -17.40
CA ARG A 418 11.31 -10.87 -16.79
C ARG A 418 10.96 -12.35 -16.78
N THR A 419 11.99 -13.17 -17.01
CA THR A 419 11.94 -14.63 -16.82
C THR A 419 13.06 -15.07 -15.88
N ARG A 420 12.80 -16.03 -15.00
CA ARG A 420 13.79 -16.67 -14.11
C ARG A 420 13.62 -18.18 -14.16
N LEU A 421 14.75 -18.89 -14.17
CA LEU A 421 14.83 -20.32 -13.97
C LEU A 421 15.98 -20.62 -13.02
N GLY A 422 15.83 -21.55 -12.11
CA GLY A 422 16.87 -21.85 -11.16
C GLY A 422 16.74 -23.21 -10.50
N ILE A 423 17.86 -23.60 -9.89
CA ILE A 423 17.98 -24.78 -9.06
C ILE A 423 18.50 -24.35 -7.70
N GLY A 424 17.96 -24.89 -6.65
CA GLY A 424 18.39 -24.63 -5.29
C GLY A 424 18.61 -25.92 -4.53
N TYR A 425 19.61 -25.91 -3.66
CA TYR A 425 19.90 -26.92 -2.65
C TYR A 425 19.84 -26.25 -1.28
N GLN A 426 19.22 -26.89 -0.33
CA GLN A 426 19.17 -26.43 1.05
C GLN A 426 19.15 -27.60 2.01
N ASP A 427 20.12 -27.61 2.94
CA ASP A 427 20.15 -28.51 4.09
C ASP A 427 20.29 -27.74 5.41
N GLU A 428 20.65 -28.41 6.50
CA GLU A 428 20.79 -27.78 7.81
C GLU A 428 21.97 -26.78 7.91
N GLY A 429 23.00 -26.92 7.08
CA GLY A 429 24.26 -26.15 7.14
C GLY A 429 24.54 -25.27 5.92
N LEU A 430 23.92 -25.58 4.78
CA LEU A 430 24.25 -24.96 3.50
C LEU A 430 23.01 -24.63 2.68
N GLU A 431 22.96 -23.43 2.15
CA GLU A 431 22.05 -23.02 1.08
C GLU A 431 22.87 -22.71 -0.17
N PHE A 432 22.53 -23.33 -1.28
CA PHE A 432 23.13 -23.11 -2.58
C PHE A 432 22.02 -22.78 -3.58
N GLY A 433 22.25 -21.80 -4.45
CA GLY A 433 21.33 -21.43 -5.52
C GLY A 433 22.06 -21.05 -6.80
N PHE A 434 21.58 -21.55 -7.91
CA PHE A 434 21.98 -21.08 -9.23
C PHE A 434 20.73 -20.64 -9.98
N THR A 435 20.73 -19.40 -10.47
CA THR A 435 19.58 -18.78 -11.14
C THR A 435 20.04 -18.15 -12.44
N TRP A 436 19.40 -18.52 -13.55
CA TRP A 436 19.40 -17.77 -14.79
C TRP A 436 18.22 -16.80 -14.76
N ARG A 437 18.49 -15.54 -15.08
CA ARG A 437 17.50 -14.47 -15.22
C ARG A 437 17.66 -13.78 -16.55
N ARG A 438 16.55 -13.49 -17.21
CA ARG A 438 16.49 -12.62 -18.37
C ARG A 438 15.59 -11.44 -18.07
N ASP A 439 16.14 -10.24 -18.15
CA ASP A 439 15.42 -8.98 -18.14
C ASP A 439 15.24 -8.52 -19.60
N TYR A 440 14.05 -8.05 -19.92
CA TYR A 440 13.71 -7.64 -21.28
C TYR A 440 13.73 -6.13 -21.46
N ASP A 441 13.69 -5.36 -20.37
CA ASP A 441 13.71 -3.90 -20.35
C ASP A 441 15.04 -3.33 -19.86
N ASP A 442 15.37 -2.17 -20.40
CA ASP A 442 16.51 -1.37 -19.93
C ASP A 442 16.04 -0.44 -18.79
N THR A 443 16.84 -0.36 -17.70
CA THR A 443 16.60 0.60 -16.62
C THR A 443 17.95 1.25 -16.28
N GLY A 444 18.14 2.48 -16.75
CA GLY A 444 19.41 3.17 -16.58
C GLY A 444 20.59 2.40 -17.18
N ASP A 445 21.63 2.15 -16.39
CA ASP A 445 22.80 1.34 -16.77
C ASP A 445 22.56 -0.17 -16.61
N ALA A 446 21.45 -0.58 -16.00
CA ALA A 446 20.99 -1.97 -15.94
C ALA A 446 20.33 -2.35 -17.26
N ARG A 447 21.13 -2.91 -18.17
CA ARG A 447 20.69 -3.29 -19.52
C ARG A 447 19.88 -4.58 -19.51
N ARG A 448 18.92 -4.67 -20.44
CA ARG A 448 18.27 -5.93 -20.77
C ARG A 448 19.27 -7.00 -21.14
N GLY A 449 19.02 -8.24 -20.80
CA GLY A 449 19.92 -9.35 -21.11
C GLY A 449 19.81 -10.51 -20.15
N ASN A 450 20.78 -11.41 -20.25
CA ASN A 450 20.87 -12.59 -19.42
C ASN A 450 21.81 -12.33 -18.24
N THR A 451 21.39 -12.75 -17.05
CA THR A 451 22.18 -12.69 -15.82
C THR A 451 22.21 -14.08 -15.20
N PHE A 452 23.38 -14.52 -14.79
CA PHE A 452 23.57 -15.77 -14.05
C PHE A 452 23.97 -15.41 -12.63
N LEU A 453 23.21 -15.87 -11.65
CA LEU A 453 23.39 -15.62 -10.24
C LEU A 453 23.78 -16.91 -9.53
N PHE A 454 24.82 -16.83 -8.76
CA PHE A 454 25.28 -17.90 -7.91
C PHE A 454 25.23 -17.42 -6.46
N ARG A 455 24.50 -18.15 -5.61
CA ARG A 455 24.37 -17.82 -4.20
C ARG A 455 24.82 -19.01 -3.35
N VAL A 456 25.65 -18.73 -2.36
CA VAL A 456 26.00 -19.67 -1.31
C VAL A 456 25.79 -18.97 0.03
N ALA A 457 25.10 -19.62 0.93
CA ALA A 457 24.91 -19.15 2.30
C ALA A 457 25.13 -20.32 3.26
N LEU A 458 25.82 -20.07 4.35
CA LEU A 458 25.93 -21.00 5.45
C LEU A 458 24.79 -20.72 6.42
N THR A 459 23.97 -21.73 6.66
CA THR A 459 22.83 -21.69 7.58
C THR A 459 23.30 -22.13 8.98
N ASN A 460 22.72 -21.58 10.05
CA ASN A 460 23.06 -21.93 11.45
C ASN A 460 24.47 -21.55 11.96
N LEU A 461 25.17 -20.62 11.32
CA LEU A 461 26.35 -19.98 11.89
C LEU A 461 25.94 -18.87 12.88
N GLY A 462 25.81 -19.20 14.16
CA GLY A 462 25.61 -18.24 15.23
C GLY A 462 24.24 -18.32 15.92
N ARG A 463 23.89 -19.50 16.43
CA ARG A 463 22.95 -19.62 17.54
C ARG A 463 23.69 -19.80 18.87
#